data_a8a053f7a0313db6357b06a9475860b2
#
_entry.id   a8a053f7a0313db6357b06a9475860b2
#
_cell.length_a   1.000
_cell.length_b   1.000
_cell.length_c   1.000
_cell.angle_alpha   90.00
_cell.angle_beta   90.00
_cell.angle_gamma   90.00
#
_symmetry.space_group_name_H-M   'P 1'
#
loop_
_entity.id
_entity.type
_entity.pdbx_description
1 polymer ?
#
loop_
_entity_poly.entity_id
_entity_poly.type
_entity_poly.pdbx_seq_one_letter_code
_entity_poly.pdbx_strand_id
1 'polypeptide(L)'
;MKLISSPVIGCAADIAKDVFSKAELELLFMKAGLDGFMPSDSYGKAELVVWTVRGAQQQAADADLAARKALYEFVRLVAERTAPAEDGDVPAGTSFWQLREALRSDGLDLVAEYETTEEMWGRSRSRLLGARLLPLDEPRAPLSDEITALEHEFDRLGLTVARNCYRQAVDNLVEQRFEAANGQLRAMFEAVAVYVATAHGFTTTMQGAGGAAIRYLVDQGLLPDNDGGSFVRGLWQITHTNGPHPGASHAGEARFRLQALTGVARYLIDRFTPAQ
;
A
#
# COMPACT_ATOMS: atom_id res chain seq x y z
N MET A 1 5.94 -11.88 -6.58
CA MET A 1 5.42 -10.62 -7.10
C MET A 1 4.57 -10.89 -8.33
N LYS A 2 3.35 -10.35 -8.38
CA LYS A 2 2.45 -10.49 -9.54
C LYS A 2 3.10 -9.84 -10.76
N LEU A 3 2.97 -10.44 -11.95
CA LEU A 3 3.40 -9.82 -13.19
C LEU A 3 2.43 -8.68 -13.55
N ILE A 4 2.95 -7.47 -13.79
CA ILE A 4 2.16 -6.39 -14.37
C ILE A 4 1.87 -6.74 -15.82
N SER A 5 0.63 -6.58 -16.25
CA SER A 5 0.20 -6.93 -17.60
C SER A 5 0.83 -6.04 -18.68
N SER A 6 0.94 -6.57 -19.88
CA SER A 6 1.45 -5.80 -21.03
C SER A 6 0.66 -4.53 -21.33
N PRO A 7 -0.69 -4.48 -21.20
CA PRO A 7 -1.43 -3.24 -21.36
C PRO A 7 -1.03 -2.14 -20.37
N VAL A 8 -0.83 -2.46 -19.08
CA VAL A 8 -0.39 -1.49 -18.07
C VAL A 8 1.00 -0.96 -18.39
N ILE A 9 1.93 -1.86 -18.71
CA ILE A 9 3.30 -1.47 -19.05
C ILE A 9 3.33 -0.66 -20.35
N GLY A 10 2.51 -1.01 -21.34
CA GLY A 10 2.35 -0.24 -22.56
C GLY A 10 1.84 1.17 -22.30
N CYS A 11 0.82 1.32 -21.45
CA CYS A 11 0.31 2.62 -21.02
C CYS A 11 1.39 3.46 -20.33
N ALA A 12 2.13 2.87 -19.38
CA ALA A 12 3.23 3.56 -18.70
C ALA A 12 4.34 3.96 -19.68
N ALA A 13 4.67 3.11 -20.65
CA ALA A 13 5.67 3.39 -21.69
C ALA A 13 5.27 4.56 -22.59
N ASP A 14 4.01 4.60 -23.04
CA ASP A 14 3.48 5.69 -23.85
C ASP A 14 3.50 7.02 -23.07
N ILE A 15 3.04 7.01 -21.84
CA ILE A 15 3.11 8.18 -20.97
C ILE A 15 4.57 8.63 -20.77
N ALA A 16 5.47 7.71 -20.45
CA ALA A 16 6.88 8.02 -20.25
C ALA A 16 7.50 8.67 -21.49
N LYS A 17 7.22 8.13 -22.67
CA LYS A 17 7.64 8.71 -23.95
C LYS A 17 7.17 10.17 -24.12
N ASP A 18 5.97 10.50 -23.66
CA ASP A 18 5.39 11.82 -23.87
C ASP A 18 5.87 12.86 -22.82
N VAL A 19 6.01 12.46 -21.57
CA VAL A 19 6.29 13.38 -20.43
C VAL A 19 7.77 13.58 -20.11
N PHE A 20 8.66 12.65 -20.47
CA PHE A 20 10.08 12.74 -20.17
C PHE A 20 10.91 13.08 -21.40
N SER A 21 11.96 13.85 -21.25
CA SER A 21 13.04 13.98 -22.24
C SER A 21 13.86 12.69 -22.35
N LYS A 22 14.70 12.53 -23.37
CA LYS A 22 15.56 11.35 -23.50
C LYS A 22 16.48 11.15 -22.31
N ALA A 23 17.12 12.23 -21.83
CA ALA A 23 18.01 12.16 -20.67
C ALA A 23 17.27 11.82 -19.38
N GLU A 24 16.04 12.34 -19.19
CA GLU A 24 15.20 11.97 -18.06
C GLU A 24 14.76 10.50 -18.12
N LEU A 25 14.50 9.95 -19.32
CA LEU A 25 14.18 8.52 -19.49
C LEU A 25 15.35 7.62 -19.13
N GLU A 26 16.56 7.97 -19.53
CA GLU A 26 17.76 7.22 -19.16
C GLU A 26 17.91 7.20 -17.62
N LEU A 27 17.74 8.32 -16.96
CA LEU A 27 17.75 8.41 -15.50
C LEU A 27 16.59 7.64 -14.85
N LEU A 28 15.40 7.69 -15.43
CA LEU A 28 14.24 6.93 -14.98
C LEU A 28 14.52 5.43 -15.01
N PHE A 29 15.08 4.93 -16.11
CA PHE A 29 15.41 3.51 -16.27
C PHE A 29 16.50 3.06 -15.28
N MET A 30 17.51 3.89 -15.04
CA MET A 30 18.51 3.62 -13.99
C MET A 30 17.85 3.54 -12.60
N LYS A 31 16.98 4.48 -12.25
CA LYS A 31 16.27 4.48 -10.97
C LYS A 31 15.34 3.28 -10.80
N ALA A 32 14.71 2.85 -11.89
CA ALA A 32 13.83 1.68 -11.88
C ALA A 32 14.59 0.35 -11.86
N GLY A 33 15.91 0.35 -12.09
CA GLY A 33 16.71 -0.88 -12.26
C GLY A 33 16.52 -1.52 -13.62
N LEU A 34 16.23 -0.72 -14.64
CA LEU A 34 16.03 -1.14 -16.03
C LEU A 34 17.25 -0.86 -16.91
N ASP A 35 18.34 -0.34 -16.35
CA ASP A 35 19.56 0.03 -17.06
C ASP A 35 20.18 -1.15 -17.83
N GLY A 36 20.14 -2.35 -17.29
CA GLY A 36 20.61 -3.57 -17.94
C GLY A 36 19.82 -3.96 -19.21
N PHE A 37 18.66 -3.35 -19.45
CA PHE A 37 17.83 -3.60 -20.65
C PHE A 37 17.93 -2.48 -21.67
N MET A 38 18.64 -1.40 -21.36
CA MET A 38 18.82 -0.30 -22.32
C MET A 38 19.68 -0.76 -23.50
N PRO A 39 19.30 -0.37 -24.72
CA PRO A 39 20.10 -0.68 -25.90
C PRO A 39 21.47 0.01 -25.84
N SER A 40 22.51 -0.68 -26.36
CA SER A 40 23.90 -0.19 -26.37
C SER A 40 24.16 0.92 -27.37
N ASP A 41 23.29 1.04 -28.39
CA ASP A 41 23.46 1.99 -29.48
C ASP A 41 22.65 3.27 -29.27
N SER A 42 22.93 4.30 -30.08
CA SER A 42 22.18 5.57 -30.00
C SER A 42 20.83 5.42 -30.69
N TYR A 43 19.77 5.30 -29.90
CA TYR A 43 18.38 5.21 -30.37
C TYR A 43 17.64 6.52 -30.20
N GLY A 44 16.57 6.68 -30.95
CA GLY A 44 15.55 7.68 -30.71
C GLY A 44 14.82 7.43 -29.38
N LYS A 45 14.17 8.47 -28.87
CA LYS A 45 13.45 8.43 -27.58
C LYS A 45 12.41 7.27 -27.51
N ALA A 46 11.62 7.10 -28.56
CA ALA A 46 10.59 6.06 -28.64
C ALA A 46 11.20 4.65 -28.64
N GLU A 47 12.26 4.47 -29.40
CA GLU A 47 12.97 3.18 -29.50
C GLU A 47 13.62 2.81 -28.16
N LEU A 48 14.24 3.78 -27.48
CA LEU A 48 14.81 3.60 -26.15
C LEU A 48 13.77 3.02 -25.17
N VAL A 49 12.57 3.63 -25.09
CA VAL A 49 11.51 3.15 -24.22
C VAL A 49 11.05 1.74 -24.62
N VAL A 50 10.76 1.52 -25.89
CA VAL A 50 10.22 0.24 -26.38
C VAL A 50 11.19 -0.91 -26.13
N TRP A 51 12.46 -0.75 -26.48
CA TRP A 51 13.46 -1.82 -26.33
C TRP A 51 13.74 -2.13 -24.87
N THR A 52 13.91 -1.10 -24.01
CA THR A 52 14.18 -1.28 -22.58
C THR A 52 13.03 -2.01 -21.89
N VAL A 53 11.82 -1.52 -22.09
CA VAL A 53 10.63 -2.08 -21.45
C VAL A 53 10.33 -3.50 -21.96
N ARG A 54 10.46 -3.74 -23.28
CA ARG A 54 10.24 -5.06 -23.86
C ARG A 54 11.25 -6.10 -23.39
N GLY A 55 12.52 -5.71 -23.28
CA GLY A 55 13.57 -6.59 -22.73
C GLY A 55 13.26 -7.01 -21.30
N ALA A 56 12.87 -6.06 -20.46
CA ALA A 56 12.47 -6.33 -19.08
C ALA A 56 11.22 -7.21 -18.99
N GLN A 57 10.22 -6.99 -19.86
CA GLN A 57 9.00 -7.82 -19.90
C GLN A 57 9.30 -9.27 -20.26
N GLN A 58 10.20 -9.52 -21.21
CA GLN A 58 10.60 -10.88 -21.59
C GLN A 58 11.22 -11.61 -20.39
N GLN A 59 12.18 -11.00 -19.70
CA GLN A 59 12.77 -11.61 -18.50
C GLN A 59 11.78 -11.75 -17.34
N ALA A 60 10.89 -10.80 -17.15
CA ALA A 60 9.86 -10.88 -16.12
C ALA A 60 8.87 -12.03 -16.38
N ALA A 61 8.59 -12.37 -17.65
CA ALA A 61 7.78 -13.51 -18.05
C ALA A 61 8.46 -14.85 -17.69
N ASP A 62 9.80 -14.91 -17.78
CA ASP A 62 10.62 -16.05 -17.38
C ASP A 62 10.79 -16.18 -15.85
N ALA A 63 9.92 -15.52 -15.08
CA ALA A 63 9.89 -15.51 -13.62
C ALA A 63 11.07 -14.79 -12.93
N ASP A 64 11.81 -13.96 -13.66
CA ASP A 64 12.86 -13.11 -13.06
C ASP A 64 12.22 -12.05 -12.12
N LEU A 65 12.51 -12.20 -10.84
CA LEU A 65 11.96 -11.32 -9.79
C LEU A 65 12.54 -9.90 -9.87
N ALA A 66 13.81 -9.76 -10.29
CA ALA A 66 14.45 -8.46 -10.41
C ALA A 66 13.82 -7.65 -11.56
N ALA A 67 13.59 -8.30 -12.72
CA ALA A 67 12.91 -7.67 -13.85
C ALA A 67 11.46 -7.27 -13.48
N ARG A 68 10.73 -8.11 -12.73
CA ARG A 68 9.39 -7.77 -12.25
C ARG A 68 9.40 -6.56 -11.32
N LYS A 69 10.35 -6.50 -10.37
CA LYS A 69 10.50 -5.37 -9.46
C LYS A 69 10.86 -4.09 -10.21
N ALA A 70 11.75 -4.17 -11.20
CA ALA A 70 12.13 -3.04 -12.02
C ALA A 70 10.95 -2.47 -12.83
N LEU A 71 10.11 -3.32 -13.39
CA LEU A 71 8.88 -2.88 -14.07
C LEU A 71 7.87 -2.23 -13.13
N TYR A 72 7.73 -2.73 -11.90
CA TYR A 72 6.90 -2.10 -10.87
C TYR A 72 7.41 -0.69 -10.54
N GLU A 73 8.70 -0.58 -10.32
CA GLU A 73 9.33 0.69 -10.01
C GLU A 73 9.23 1.69 -11.17
N PHE A 74 9.36 1.21 -12.41
CA PHE A 74 9.14 2.02 -13.60
C PHE A 74 7.73 2.62 -13.63
N VAL A 75 6.69 1.79 -13.44
CA VAL A 75 5.29 2.23 -13.41
C VAL A 75 5.08 3.25 -12.31
N ARG A 76 5.63 3.01 -11.11
CA ARG A 76 5.54 3.91 -9.97
C ARG A 76 6.17 5.27 -10.24
N LEU A 77 7.37 5.30 -10.81
CA LEU A 77 8.08 6.55 -11.13
C LEU A 77 7.39 7.36 -12.26
N VAL A 78 6.78 6.66 -13.24
CA VAL A 78 5.95 7.33 -14.25
C VAL A 78 4.71 7.95 -13.61
N ALA A 79 4.09 7.25 -12.67
CA ALA A 79 2.96 7.75 -11.90
C ALA A 79 3.33 8.99 -11.08
N GLU A 80 4.46 8.99 -10.38
CA GLU A 80 4.94 10.15 -9.62
C GLU A 80 5.09 11.40 -10.49
N ARG A 81 5.61 11.23 -11.71
CA ARG A 81 5.80 12.36 -12.65
C ARG A 81 4.49 12.95 -13.15
N THR A 82 3.44 12.13 -13.21
CA THR A 82 2.14 12.51 -13.76
C THR A 82 1.09 12.79 -12.69
N ALA A 83 1.44 12.61 -11.42
CA ALA A 83 0.55 12.88 -10.30
C ALA A 83 0.06 14.32 -10.31
N PRO A 84 -1.18 14.59 -9.86
CA PRO A 84 -1.70 15.93 -9.69
C PRO A 84 -0.77 16.79 -8.82
N ALA A 85 -0.79 18.10 -9.03
CA ALA A 85 0.03 19.02 -8.23
C ALA A 85 -0.48 19.17 -6.80
N GLU A 86 -1.75 18.91 -6.57
CA GLU A 86 -2.44 19.05 -5.29
C GLU A 86 -3.23 17.77 -4.98
N ASP A 87 -3.41 17.50 -3.69
CA ASP A 87 -4.28 16.44 -3.22
C ASP A 87 -5.74 16.74 -3.59
N GLY A 88 -6.41 15.77 -4.18
CA GLY A 88 -7.80 15.90 -4.62
C GLY A 88 -8.19 14.90 -5.71
N ASP A 89 -9.35 15.13 -6.30
CA ASP A 89 -9.85 14.29 -7.37
C ASP A 89 -8.94 14.33 -8.61
N VAL A 90 -8.60 13.17 -9.13
CA VAL A 90 -7.80 13.02 -10.34
C VAL A 90 -8.69 13.26 -11.56
N PRO A 91 -8.46 14.31 -12.36
CA PRO A 91 -9.29 14.58 -13.53
C PRO A 91 -9.22 13.46 -14.56
N ALA A 92 -10.39 13.05 -15.06
CA ALA A 92 -10.49 12.05 -16.12
C ALA A 92 -9.69 12.48 -17.36
N GLY A 93 -9.03 11.52 -18.02
CA GLY A 93 -8.25 11.75 -19.22
C GLY A 93 -6.81 12.25 -19.00
N THR A 94 -6.41 12.54 -17.77
CA THR A 94 -5.00 12.82 -17.45
C THR A 94 -4.15 11.55 -17.55
N SER A 95 -2.84 11.69 -17.75
CA SER A 95 -1.91 10.56 -17.81
C SER A 95 -1.93 9.72 -16.53
N PHE A 96 -2.02 10.36 -15.36
CA PHE A 96 -2.15 9.67 -14.09
C PHE A 96 -3.46 8.86 -14.03
N TRP A 97 -4.58 9.44 -14.44
CA TRP A 97 -5.87 8.76 -14.49
C TRP A 97 -5.84 7.55 -15.46
N GLN A 98 -5.25 7.71 -16.66
CA GLN A 98 -5.13 6.62 -17.63
C GLN A 98 -4.31 5.46 -17.07
N LEU A 99 -3.20 5.76 -16.39
CA LEU A 99 -2.37 4.73 -15.76
C LEU A 99 -3.10 4.03 -14.61
N ARG A 100 -3.85 4.79 -13.80
CA ARG A 100 -4.70 4.26 -12.73
C ARG A 100 -5.75 3.29 -13.28
N GLU A 101 -6.46 3.67 -14.35
CA GLU A 101 -7.47 2.81 -14.98
C GLU A 101 -6.85 1.55 -15.59
N ALA A 102 -5.68 1.65 -16.21
CA ALA A 102 -4.96 0.47 -16.72
C ALA A 102 -4.59 -0.50 -15.59
N LEU A 103 -4.08 0.02 -14.45
CA LEU A 103 -3.72 -0.78 -13.28
C LEU A 103 -4.92 -1.51 -12.65
N ARG A 104 -6.10 -0.91 -12.71
CA ARG A 104 -7.33 -1.55 -12.21
C ARG A 104 -7.64 -2.87 -12.89
N SER A 105 -7.30 -3.02 -14.17
CA SER A 105 -7.44 -4.30 -14.87
C SER A 105 -6.54 -5.40 -14.28
N ASP A 106 -5.45 -5.03 -13.64
CA ASP A 106 -4.55 -5.92 -12.92
C ASP A 106 -4.92 -6.12 -11.45
N GLY A 107 -6.03 -5.54 -11.00
CA GLY A 107 -6.45 -5.58 -9.60
C GLY A 107 -5.56 -4.71 -8.69
N LEU A 108 -5.04 -3.62 -9.24
CA LEU A 108 -4.24 -2.63 -8.52
C LEU A 108 -4.88 -1.25 -8.64
N ASP A 109 -4.78 -0.44 -7.60
CA ASP A 109 -5.10 0.98 -7.65
C ASP A 109 -3.83 1.81 -7.49
N LEU A 110 -3.86 3.03 -8.00
CA LEU A 110 -2.77 3.97 -7.97
C LEU A 110 -3.17 5.21 -7.17
N VAL A 111 -2.42 5.50 -6.12
CA VAL A 111 -2.67 6.65 -5.24
C VAL A 111 -1.43 7.53 -5.21
N ALA A 112 -1.63 8.85 -5.36
CA ALA A 112 -0.60 9.83 -5.10
C ALA A 112 -0.63 10.21 -3.61
N GLU A 113 0.53 10.24 -2.97
CA GLU A 113 0.66 10.57 -1.55
C GLU A 113 1.19 12.01 -1.41
N TYR A 114 0.56 12.78 -0.54
CA TYR A 114 0.91 14.18 -0.29
C TYR A 114 1.19 14.43 1.18
N GLU A 115 2.12 15.34 1.42
CA GLU A 115 2.31 16.01 2.70
C GLU A 115 1.63 17.38 2.62
N THR A 116 0.63 17.61 3.45
CA THR A 116 -0.07 18.88 3.52
C THR A 116 0.41 19.67 4.73
N THR A 117 0.96 20.86 4.49
CA THR A 117 1.37 21.80 5.54
C THR A 117 0.43 23.01 5.52
N GLU A 118 -0.07 23.39 6.69
CA GLU A 118 -0.82 24.62 6.84
C GLU A 118 0.15 25.81 6.88
N GLU A 119 0.01 26.74 5.94
CA GLU A 119 0.75 28.00 5.96
C GLU A 119 -0.03 29.05 6.78
N MET A 120 0.70 30.00 7.37
CA MET A 120 0.09 31.19 7.97
C MET A 120 -0.86 31.84 6.97
N TRP A 121 -2.07 32.17 7.37
CA TRP A 121 -3.18 32.73 6.59
C TRP A 121 -4.16 31.70 6.00
N GLY A 122 -4.20 30.46 6.53
CA GLY A 122 -5.21 29.48 6.15
C GLY A 122 -5.06 28.91 4.73
N ARG A 123 -3.88 29.04 4.13
CA ARG A 123 -3.54 28.35 2.89
C ARG A 123 -2.84 27.05 3.22
N SER A 124 -3.38 25.96 2.73
CA SER A 124 -2.67 24.66 2.76
C SER A 124 -1.82 24.51 1.50
N ARG A 125 -0.61 24.00 1.67
CA ARG A 125 0.27 23.64 0.58
C ARG A 125 0.49 22.15 0.61
N SER A 126 0.13 21.47 -0.48
CA SER A 126 0.38 20.04 -0.65
C SER A 126 1.70 19.84 -1.42
N ARG A 127 2.51 18.92 -0.93
CA ARG A 127 3.74 18.48 -1.59
C ARG A 127 3.63 16.99 -1.87
N LEU A 128 3.79 16.59 -3.13
CA LEU A 128 3.83 15.18 -3.50
C LEU A 128 5.01 14.48 -2.79
N LEU A 129 4.72 13.41 -2.07
CA LEU A 129 5.70 12.52 -1.45
C LEU A 129 6.07 11.35 -2.38
N GLY A 130 5.11 10.88 -3.18
CA GLY A 130 5.31 9.79 -4.11
C GLY A 130 4.01 9.24 -4.67
N ALA A 131 4.12 8.15 -5.42
CA ALA A 131 2.98 7.36 -5.87
C ALA A 131 3.08 5.93 -5.33
N ARG A 132 1.93 5.35 -5.01
CA ARG A 132 1.85 4.02 -4.42
C ARG A 132 0.82 3.15 -5.14
N LEU A 133 1.19 1.89 -5.33
CA LEU A 133 0.29 0.86 -5.85
C LEU A 133 -0.37 0.14 -4.68
N LEU A 134 -1.69 0.12 -4.67
CA LEU A 134 -2.50 -0.53 -3.66
C LEU A 134 -3.26 -1.71 -4.28
N PRO A 135 -3.56 -2.78 -3.52
CA PRO A 135 -4.44 -3.82 -4.03
C PRO A 135 -5.85 -3.24 -4.23
N LEU A 136 -6.41 -3.47 -5.42
CA LEU A 136 -7.80 -3.15 -5.71
C LEU A 136 -8.66 -4.34 -5.32
N ASP A 137 -9.68 -4.08 -4.53
CA ASP A 137 -10.69 -5.09 -4.22
C ASP A 137 -11.89 -4.91 -5.16
N GLU A 138 -12.38 -6.00 -5.75
CA GLU A 138 -13.56 -5.94 -6.60
C GLU A 138 -14.84 -6.14 -5.77
N PRO A 139 -15.93 -5.48 -6.14
CA PRO A 139 -16.17 -4.20 -6.79
C PRO A 139 -17.08 -3.24 -5.98
N ARG A 140 -17.10 -3.17 -4.66
CA ARG A 140 -18.17 -2.44 -3.95
C ARG A 140 -17.78 -1.50 -2.81
N ALA A 141 -16.59 -1.58 -2.30
CA ALA A 141 -16.00 -0.54 -1.46
C ALA A 141 -14.52 -0.45 -1.85
N PRO A 142 -13.99 0.70 -2.20
CA PRO A 142 -12.61 0.82 -2.59
C PRO A 142 -11.72 0.57 -1.38
N LEU A 143 -11.18 -0.66 -1.30
CA LEU A 143 -10.23 -1.01 -0.23
C LEU A 143 -9.04 -0.06 -0.21
N SER A 144 -8.65 0.51 -1.36
CA SER A 144 -7.65 1.56 -1.46
C SER A 144 -8.00 2.79 -0.61
N ASP A 145 -9.23 3.26 -0.65
CA ASP A 145 -9.66 4.44 0.11
C ASP A 145 -9.67 4.13 1.61
N GLU A 146 -10.10 2.92 1.99
CA GLU A 146 -10.05 2.45 3.37
C GLU A 146 -8.61 2.32 3.89
N ILE A 147 -7.69 1.84 3.05
CA ILE A 147 -6.26 1.75 3.38
C ILE A 147 -5.69 3.15 3.61
N THR A 148 -5.94 4.07 2.68
CA THR A 148 -5.45 5.44 2.76
C THR A 148 -6.02 6.17 3.98
N ALA A 149 -7.32 6.04 4.22
CA ALA A 149 -7.97 6.64 5.38
C ALA A 149 -7.39 6.13 6.72
N LEU A 150 -7.12 4.82 6.83
CA LEU A 150 -6.50 4.26 8.03
C LEU A 150 -5.05 4.74 8.21
N GLU A 151 -4.29 4.89 7.13
CA GLU A 151 -2.93 5.42 7.21
C GLU A 151 -2.92 6.88 7.69
N HIS A 152 -3.82 7.73 7.19
CA HIS A 152 -3.98 9.11 7.66
C HIS A 152 -4.38 9.15 9.14
N GLU A 153 -5.25 8.23 9.57
CA GLU A 153 -5.67 8.13 10.96
C GLU A 153 -4.49 7.74 11.87
N PHE A 154 -3.65 6.83 11.44
CA PHE A 154 -2.42 6.49 12.16
C PHE A 154 -1.48 7.69 12.29
N ASP A 155 -1.34 8.50 11.24
CA ASP A 155 -0.53 9.71 11.29
C ASP A 155 -1.11 10.74 12.26
N ARG A 156 -2.40 11.00 12.18
CA ARG A 156 -3.11 11.92 13.08
C ARG A 156 -2.94 11.55 14.56
N LEU A 157 -2.91 10.26 14.87
CA LEU A 157 -2.77 9.72 16.22
C LEU A 157 -1.32 9.49 16.65
N GLY A 158 -0.34 9.72 15.78
CA GLY A 158 1.07 9.45 16.05
C GLY A 158 1.43 7.96 16.16
N LEU A 159 0.61 7.08 15.59
CA LEU A 159 0.76 5.61 15.61
C LEU A 159 1.79 5.12 14.58
N THR A 160 3.00 5.64 14.64
CA THR A 160 4.06 5.39 13.65
C THR A 160 4.37 3.90 13.46
N VAL A 161 4.36 3.11 14.54
CA VAL A 161 4.62 1.65 14.45
C VAL A 161 3.48 0.96 13.70
N ALA A 162 2.22 1.24 14.04
CA ALA A 162 1.05 0.68 13.36
C ALA A 162 1.06 1.04 11.87
N ARG A 163 1.30 2.31 11.54
CA ARG A 163 1.40 2.79 10.16
C ARG A 163 2.48 2.06 9.37
N ASN A 164 3.70 1.98 9.91
CA ASN A 164 4.81 1.34 9.20
C ASN A 164 4.55 -0.14 8.95
N CYS A 165 4.02 -0.87 9.93
CA CYS A 165 3.63 -2.26 9.78
C CYS A 165 2.51 -2.40 8.73
N TYR A 166 1.52 -1.50 8.75
CA TYR A 166 0.42 -1.55 7.80
C TYR A 166 0.88 -1.32 6.36
N ARG A 167 1.71 -0.31 6.12
CA ARG A 167 2.31 -0.06 4.79
C ARG A 167 3.11 -1.26 4.30
N GLN A 168 3.95 -1.84 5.15
CA GLN A 168 4.70 -3.04 4.82
C GLN A 168 3.79 -4.24 4.51
N ALA A 169 2.65 -4.35 5.20
CA ALA A 169 1.67 -5.40 4.92
C ALA A 169 1.06 -5.24 3.52
N VAL A 170 0.66 -4.02 3.16
CA VAL A 170 0.11 -3.71 1.84
C VAL A 170 1.15 -3.96 0.74
N ASP A 171 2.39 -3.47 0.91
CA ASP A 171 3.47 -3.69 -0.04
C ASP A 171 3.78 -5.19 -0.23
N ASN A 172 3.84 -5.94 0.88
CA ASN A 172 4.03 -7.40 0.84
C ASN A 172 2.87 -8.12 0.14
N LEU A 173 1.63 -7.65 0.31
CA LEU A 173 0.47 -8.22 -0.40
C LEU A 173 0.57 -7.98 -1.91
N VAL A 174 0.91 -6.76 -2.32
CA VAL A 174 1.13 -6.41 -3.74
C VAL A 174 2.25 -7.27 -4.34
N GLU A 175 3.33 -7.49 -3.59
CA GLU A 175 4.44 -8.34 -4.00
C GLU A 175 4.16 -9.85 -3.86
N GLN A 176 2.95 -10.24 -3.46
CA GLN A 176 2.51 -11.63 -3.24
C GLN A 176 3.33 -12.37 -2.16
N ARG A 177 3.88 -11.65 -1.20
CA ARG A 177 4.57 -12.19 -0.02
C ARG A 177 3.59 -12.33 1.15
N PHE A 178 2.65 -13.28 1.03
CA PHE A 178 1.46 -13.36 1.88
C PHE A 178 1.77 -13.62 3.35
N GLU A 179 2.76 -14.46 3.68
CA GLU A 179 3.19 -14.70 5.06
C GLU A 179 3.77 -13.43 5.70
N ALA A 180 4.59 -12.69 4.94
CA ALA A 180 5.15 -11.42 5.40
C ALA A 180 4.05 -10.38 5.60
N ALA A 181 3.08 -10.30 4.67
CA ALA A 181 1.91 -9.43 4.82
C ALA A 181 1.13 -9.74 6.09
N ASN A 182 0.83 -11.02 6.35
CA ASN A 182 0.10 -11.46 7.54
C ASN A 182 0.87 -11.14 8.85
N GLY A 183 2.19 -11.30 8.86
CA GLY A 183 3.03 -10.93 10.00
C GLY A 183 2.97 -9.44 10.31
N GLN A 184 3.01 -8.60 9.29
CA GLN A 184 2.92 -7.14 9.44
C GLN A 184 1.50 -6.70 9.85
N LEU A 185 0.45 -7.31 9.31
CA LEU A 185 -0.94 -7.05 9.73
C LEU A 185 -1.15 -7.38 11.21
N ARG A 186 -0.56 -8.47 11.69
CA ARG A 186 -0.59 -8.80 13.12
C ARG A 186 0.08 -7.74 13.97
N ALA A 187 1.28 -7.28 13.58
CA ALA A 187 2.02 -6.26 14.32
C ALA A 187 1.27 -4.92 14.34
N MET A 188 0.66 -4.54 13.22
CA MET A 188 -0.21 -3.37 13.13
C MET A 188 -1.39 -3.49 14.12
N PHE A 189 -2.11 -4.62 14.07
CA PHE A 189 -3.29 -4.82 14.92
C PHE A 189 -2.93 -4.86 16.41
N GLU A 190 -1.79 -5.46 16.78
CA GLU A 190 -1.26 -5.39 18.13
C GLU A 190 -1.04 -3.95 18.58
N ALA A 191 -0.37 -3.14 17.77
CA ALA A 191 -0.08 -1.75 18.09
C ALA A 191 -1.36 -0.94 18.32
N VAL A 192 -2.40 -1.14 17.49
CA VAL A 192 -3.72 -0.51 17.65
C VAL A 192 -4.41 -0.96 18.94
N ALA A 193 -4.45 -2.27 19.21
CA ALA A 193 -5.08 -2.80 20.40
C ALA A 193 -4.43 -2.28 21.69
N VAL A 194 -3.09 -2.24 21.73
CA VAL A 194 -2.34 -1.69 22.86
C VAL A 194 -2.58 -0.19 23.03
N TYR A 195 -2.59 0.57 21.93
CA TYR A 195 -2.88 2.01 21.98
C TYR A 195 -4.26 2.29 22.57
N VAL A 196 -5.30 1.65 22.06
CA VAL A 196 -6.67 1.81 22.55
C VAL A 196 -6.78 1.40 24.02
N ALA A 197 -6.23 0.26 24.40
CA ALA A 197 -6.26 -0.19 25.79
C ALA A 197 -5.51 0.76 26.73
N THR A 198 -4.37 1.30 26.30
CA THR A 198 -3.58 2.26 27.07
C THR A 198 -4.33 3.57 27.31
N ALA A 199 -5.08 4.05 26.32
CA ALA A 199 -5.95 5.22 26.47
C ALA A 199 -7.03 5.01 27.55
N HIS A 200 -7.33 3.77 27.90
CA HIS A 200 -8.29 3.37 28.94
C HIS A 200 -7.63 2.79 30.21
N GLY A 201 -6.33 3.01 30.41
CA GLY A 201 -5.64 2.67 31.65
C GLY A 201 -4.88 1.34 31.64
N PHE A 202 -4.82 0.64 30.49
CA PHE A 202 -3.96 -0.53 30.36
C PHE A 202 -2.49 -0.13 30.43
N THR A 203 -1.71 -0.87 31.23
CA THR A 203 -0.27 -0.67 31.32
C THR A 203 0.45 -1.97 31.04
N THR A 204 1.51 -1.91 30.23
CA THR A 204 2.33 -3.07 29.93
C THR A 204 3.77 -2.65 29.65
N THR A 205 4.71 -3.47 30.08
CA THR A 205 6.13 -3.38 29.70
C THR A 205 6.53 -4.54 28.78
N MET A 206 5.58 -5.42 28.45
CA MET A 206 5.83 -6.61 27.65
C MET A 206 5.64 -6.33 26.14
N GLN A 207 6.56 -6.84 25.34
CA GLN A 207 6.33 -7.00 23.89
C GLN A 207 5.31 -8.14 23.68
N GLY A 208 4.52 -8.04 22.61
CA GLY A 208 3.50 -9.05 22.31
C GLY A 208 2.22 -8.93 23.17
N ALA A 209 1.94 -7.73 23.67
CA ALA A 209 0.84 -7.49 24.60
C ALA A 209 -0.55 -7.38 23.98
N GLY A 210 -0.70 -7.53 22.65
CA GLY A 210 -1.98 -7.32 21.94
C GLY A 210 -3.12 -8.17 22.47
N GLY A 211 -2.88 -9.45 22.75
CA GLY A 211 -3.90 -10.32 23.34
C GLY A 211 -4.29 -9.91 24.77
N ALA A 212 -3.34 -9.43 25.58
CA ALA A 212 -3.60 -8.91 26.92
C ALA A 212 -4.38 -7.59 26.86
N ALA A 213 -4.05 -6.71 25.92
CA ALA A 213 -4.77 -5.46 25.67
C ALA A 213 -6.23 -5.70 25.27
N ILE A 214 -6.48 -6.61 24.35
CA ILE A 214 -7.85 -6.99 23.93
C ILE A 214 -8.61 -7.58 25.12
N ARG A 215 -7.99 -8.46 25.90
CA ARG A 215 -8.61 -9.03 27.10
C ARG A 215 -8.97 -7.94 28.09
N TYR A 216 -8.06 -7.00 28.34
CA TYR A 216 -8.31 -5.86 29.21
C TYR A 216 -9.55 -5.07 28.78
N LEU A 217 -9.69 -4.72 27.50
CA LEU A 217 -10.86 -4.01 26.97
C LEU A 217 -12.17 -4.78 27.20
N VAL A 218 -12.13 -6.11 27.07
CA VAL A 218 -13.28 -6.98 27.36
C VAL A 218 -13.60 -6.99 28.86
N ASP A 219 -12.61 -7.21 29.72
CA ASP A 219 -12.78 -7.31 31.17
C ASP A 219 -13.26 -5.98 31.78
N GLN A 220 -12.89 -4.85 31.19
CA GLN A 220 -13.38 -3.51 31.59
C GLN A 220 -14.80 -3.20 31.03
N GLY A 221 -15.40 -4.11 30.28
CA GLY A 221 -16.69 -3.89 29.65
C GLY A 221 -16.70 -2.85 28.51
N LEU A 222 -15.53 -2.41 28.07
CA LEU A 222 -15.38 -1.47 26.96
C LEU A 222 -15.66 -2.14 25.62
N LEU A 223 -15.35 -3.43 25.52
CA LEU A 223 -15.58 -4.27 24.37
C LEU A 223 -16.28 -5.58 24.78
N PRO A 224 -17.57 -5.54 25.11
CA PRO A 224 -18.30 -6.72 25.57
C PRO A 224 -18.30 -7.86 24.54
N ASP A 225 -18.31 -9.09 25.00
CA ASP A 225 -18.28 -10.28 24.15
C ASP A 225 -19.44 -10.34 23.14
N ASN A 226 -20.61 -9.90 23.55
CA ASN A 226 -21.82 -9.84 22.70
C ASN A 226 -21.91 -8.54 21.85
N ASP A 227 -20.95 -7.62 22.00
CA ASP A 227 -20.87 -6.34 21.27
C ASP A 227 -19.46 -6.17 20.68
N GLY A 228 -18.99 -7.13 19.92
CA GLY A 228 -17.74 -7.10 19.17
C GLY A 228 -16.54 -7.73 19.84
N GLY A 229 -16.53 -7.97 21.15
CA GLY A 229 -15.38 -8.52 21.87
C GLY A 229 -14.99 -9.92 21.40
N SER A 230 -15.96 -10.80 21.20
CA SER A 230 -15.72 -12.14 20.65
C SER A 230 -15.17 -12.08 19.21
N PHE A 231 -15.66 -11.15 18.39
CA PHE A 231 -15.18 -10.95 17.03
C PHE A 231 -13.72 -10.47 16.99
N VAL A 232 -13.40 -9.44 17.79
CA VAL A 232 -12.04 -8.90 17.88
C VAL A 232 -11.04 -9.94 18.39
N ARG A 233 -11.43 -10.74 19.39
CA ARG A 233 -10.61 -11.87 19.87
C ARG A 233 -10.44 -12.96 18.81
N GLY A 234 -11.49 -13.28 18.06
CA GLY A 234 -11.43 -14.22 16.95
C GLY A 234 -10.47 -13.76 15.85
N LEU A 235 -10.53 -12.48 15.46
CA LEU A 235 -9.58 -11.91 14.52
C LEU A 235 -8.14 -11.94 15.05
N TRP A 236 -7.94 -11.61 16.33
CA TRP A 236 -6.62 -11.74 16.96
C TRP A 236 -6.09 -13.18 16.86
N GLN A 237 -6.93 -14.17 17.12
CA GLN A 237 -6.54 -15.58 17.00
C GLN A 237 -6.18 -15.96 15.56
N ILE A 238 -6.96 -15.51 14.58
CA ILE A 238 -6.66 -15.73 13.15
C ILE A 238 -5.28 -15.18 12.77
N THR A 239 -4.84 -14.07 13.36
CA THR A 239 -3.51 -13.52 13.08
C THR A 239 -2.36 -14.40 13.57
N HIS A 240 -2.61 -15.37 14.46
CA HIS A 240 -1.62 -16.32 14.97
C HIS A 240 -1.54 -17.61 14.16
N THR A 241 -2.62 -17.98 13.46
CA THR A 241 -2.62 -19.12 12.55
C THR A 241 -2.06 -18.68 11.20
N ASN A 242 -1.26 -19.52 10.55
CA ASN A 242 -0.64 -19.23 9.25
C ASN A 242 0.23 -17.94 9.22
N GLY A 243 0.85 -17.58 10.36
CA GLY A 243 1.97 -16.64 10.43
C GLY A 243 3.25 -17.32 9.93
N PRO A 244 4.38 -17.25 10.64
CA PRO A 244 5.66 -17.81 10.20
C PRO A 244 5.71 -19.35 10.16
N HIS A 245 4.58 -20.05 10.24
CA HIS A 245 4.54 -21.51 10.12
C HIS A 245 4.42 -21.90 8.63
N PRO A 246 5.16 -22.93 8.18
CA PRO A 246 5.09 -23.41 6.81
C PRO A 246 3.74 -24.09 6.53
N GLY A 247 2.86 -23.34 5.93
CA GLY A 247 1.53 -23.76 5.50
C GLY A 247 0.98 -22.58 4.70
N ALA A 248 1.15 -22.61 3.40
CA ALA A 248 1.02 -21.51 2.48
C ALA A 248 -0.23 -20.64 2.74
N SER A 249 -0.04 -19.43 3.24
CA SER A 249 -1.01 -18.36 3.06
C SER A 249 -1.24 -18.14 1.57
N HIS A 250 -2.46 -18.19 1.11
CA HIS A 250 -2.81 -17.88 -0.28
C HIS A 250 -3.41 -16.48 -0.40
N ALA A 251 -3.44 -15.96 -1.62
CA ALA A 251 -3.88 -14.59 -1.92
C ALA A 251 -5.25 -14.24 -1.30
N GLY A 252 -6.23 -15.15 -1.38
CA GLY A 252 -7.57 -14.91 -0.84
C GLY A 252 -7.58 -14.74 0.68
N GLU A 253 -6.79 -15.52 1.41
CA GLU A 253 -6.66 -15.41 2.87
C GLU A 253 -5.96 -14.11 3.27
N ALA A 254 -4.85 -13.77 2.62
CA ALA A 254 -4.11 -12.55 2.92
C ALA A 254 -4.97 -11.30 2.64
N ARG A 255 -5.75 -11.30 1.54
CA ARG A 255 -6.70 -10.25 1.21
C ARG A 255 -7.82 -10.14 2.26
N PHE A 256 -8.42 -11.27 2.65
CA PHE A 256 -9.42 -11.29 3.72
C PHE A 256 -8.88 -10.69 5.03
N ARG A 257 -7.65 -11.05 5.41
CA ARG A 257 -7.03 -10.51 6.61
C ARG A 257 -6.80 -9.01 6.51
N LEU A 258 -6.31 -8.52 5.38
CA LEU A 258 -6.16 -7.08 5.16
C LEU A 258 -7.48 -6.37 5.34
N GLN A 259 -8.55 -6.80 4.69
CA GLN A 259 -9.89 -6.20 4.80
C GLN A 259 -10.44 -6.23 6.22
N ALA A 260 -10.41 -7.40 6.85
CA ALA A 260 -10.96 -7.58 8.19
C ALA A 260 -10.19 -6.75 9.25
N LEU A 261 -8.85 -6.73 9.16
CA LEU A 261 -8.02 -6.00 10.12
C LEU A 261 -8.02 -4.49 9.86
N THR A 262 -8.17 -4.04 8.62
CA THR A 262 -8.41 -2.61 8.30
C THR A 262 -9.72 -2.16 8.94
N GLY A 263 -10.81 -2.88 8.70
CA GLY A 263 -12.11 -2.51 9.25
C GLY A 263 -12.14 -2.51 10.78
N VAL A 264 -11.53 -3.54 11.42
CA VAL A 264 -11.53 -3.60 12.89
C VAL A 264 -10.58 -2.57 13.52
N ALA A 265 -9.47 -2.24 12.88
CA ALA A 265 -8.57 -1.19 13.37
C ALA A 265 -9.28 0.17 13.39
N ARG A 266 -9.98 0.53 12.31
CA ARG A 266 -10.81 1.74 12.24
C ARG A 266 -11.89 1.72 13.30
N TYR A 267 -12.66 0.62 13.40
CA TYR A 267 -13.70 0.49 14.41
C TYR A 267 -13.18 0.72 15.84
N LEU A 268 -12.02 0.15 16.18
CA LEU A 268 -11.43 0.35 17.50
C LEU A 268 -10.97 1.79 17.73
N ILE A 269 -10.36 2.41 16.73
CA ILE A 269 -9.93 3.81 16.81
C ILE A 269 -11.13 4.73 16.96
N ASP A 270 -12.11 4.62 16.08
CA ASP A 270 -13.29 5.49 16.06
C ASP A 270 -14.11 5.37 17.37
N ARG A 271 -14.27 4.14 17.86
CA ARG A 271 -15.07 3.88 19.07
C ARG A 271 -14.39 4.32 20.36
N PHE A 272 -13.06 4.20 20.45
CA PHE A 272 -12.35 4.27 21.72
C PHE A 272 -11.32 5.41 21.82
N THR A 273 -11.04 6.11 20.72
CA THR A 273 -10.23 7.33 20.80
C THR A 273 -11.13 8.50 21.19
N PRO A 274 -10.87 9.22 22.28
CA PRO A 274 -11.65 10.41 22.63
C PRO A 274 -11.65 11.40 21.46
N ALA A 275 -12.82 11.94 21.13
CA ALA A 275 -12.90 13.06 20.20
C ALA A 275 -12.08 14.22 20.77
N GLN A 276 -11.10 14.67 20.03
CA GLN A 276 -10.26 15.82 20.39
C GLN A 276 -11.06 17.12 20.24
#